data_44e3ba5d135587cab7180bcbef1c18bc
#
_entry.id   44e3ba5d135587cab7180bcbef1c18bc
#
_cell.length_a   1.000
_cell.length_b   1.000
_cell.length_c   1.000
_cell.angle_alpha   90.00
_cell.angle_beta   90.00
_cell.angle_gamma   90.00
#
_symmetry.space_group_name_H-M   'P 1'
#
loop_
_entity.id
_entity.type
_entity.pdbx_description
1 polymer ?
#
loop_
_entity_poly.entity_id
_entity_poly.type
_entity_poly.pdbx_seq_one_letter_code
_entity_poly.pdbx_strand_id
1 'polypeptide(L)'
;MVSGHLQVKKGYYYAVLSFYDSKNKRHVKYISTGLPEKGNKRKAEAELVKIRNAFEPPAEIGELCSNMLFADYLLGWLEIVKVRVKPTTFGSYESMVKQTIEPYFRNKLITLKDLEARHIQQFYSEKLRTVKPNSVIHYHAVIHQALKYAMKTDLVPQNVAMKVDRPKKNDLQPVFPDAA
;
A
#
# COMPACT_ATOMS: atom_id res chain seq x y z
N MET A 1 17.02 -8.12 -10.59
CA MET A 1 18.43 -8.35 -10.98
C MET A 1 19.04 -7.02 -11.40
N VAL A 2 20.20 -6.64 -10.84
CA VAL A 2 20.91 -5.40 -11.20
C VAL A 2 22.00 -5.74 -12.20
N SER A 3 21.99 -5.10 -13.37
CA SER A 3 23.07 -5.19 -14.36
C SER A 3 23.89 -3.90 -14.36
N GLY A 4 25.16 -3.99 -14.76
CA GLY A 4 26.03 -2.82 -14.76
C GLY A 4 27.12 -2.90 -15.81
N HIS A 5 27.50 -1.72 -16.33
CA HIS A 5 28.65 -1.57 -17.24
C HIS A 5 29.40 -0.28 -16.94
N LEU A 6 30.61 -0.16 -17.46
CA LEU A 6 31.39 1.08 -17.34
C LEU A 6 31.08 2.01 -18.52
N GLN A 7 30.99 3.29 -18.20
CA GLN A 7 30.93 4.36 -19.19
C GLN A 7 31.94 5.45 -18.86
N VAL A 8 32.61 5.98 -19.86
CA VAL A 8 33.49 7.14 -19.67
C VAL A 8 32.69 8.40 -19.89
N LYS A 9 32.79 9.34 -18.93
CA LYS A 9 32.18 10.65 -19.02
C LYS A 9 33.15 11.70 -18.45
N LYS A 10 33.46 12.73 -19.25
CA LYS A 10 34.38 13.79 -18.85
C LYS A 10 35.78 13.27 -18.41
N GLY A 11 36.29 12.20 -19.04
CA GLY A 11 37.60 11.62 -18.73
C GLY A 11 37.64 10.73 -17.47
N TYR A 12 36.51 10.38 -16.87
CA TYR A 12 36.40 9.51 -15.73
C TYR A 12 35.48 8.32 -15.99
N TYR A 13 35.76 7.18 -15.34
CA TYR A 13 34.88 6.03 -15.35
C TYR A 13 33.67 6.22 -14.43
N TYR A 14 32.51 5.85 -14.94
CA TYR A 14 31.24 5.76 -14.22
C TYR A 14 30.70 4.34 -14.29
N ALA A 15 30.27 3.82 -13.16
CA ALA A 15 29.45 2.62 -13.10
C ALA A 15 28.01 3.01 -13.48
N VAL A 16 27.50 2.43 -14.56
CA VAL A 16 26.13 2.61 -15.01
C VAL A 16 25.36 1.37 -14.62
N LEU A 17 24.52 1.49 -13.59
CA LEU A 17 23.69 0.40 -13.11
C LEU A 17 22.30 0.51 -13.70
N SER A 18 21.76 -0.59 -14.22
CA SER A 18 20.36 -0.66 -14.62
C SER A 18 19.62 -1.72 -13.82
N PHE A 19 18.42 -1.37 -13.38
CA PHE A 19 17.53 -2.22 -12.60
C PHE A 19 16.08 -1.94 -13.02
N TYR A 20 15.20 -2.87 -12.67
CA TYR A 20 13.78 -2.76 -12.96
C TYR A 20 13.02 -2.56 -11.66
N ASP A 21 12.01 -1.70 -11.69
CA ASP A 21 11.07 -1.55 -10.59
C ASP A 21 9.99 -2.65 -10.58
N SER A 22 9.10 -2.63 -9.60
CA SER A 22 7.98 -3.57 -9.46
C SER A 22 6.98 -3.50 -10.63
N LYS A 23 6.96 -2.39 -11.37
CA LYS A 23 6.16 -2.18 -12.59
C LYS A 23 6.90 -2.59 -13.87
N ASN A 24 8.04 -3.28 -13.74
CA ASN A 24 8.91 -3.68 -14.84
C ASN A 24 9.44 -2.51 -15.70
N LYS A 25 9.53 -1.31 -15.12
CA LYS A 25 10.12 -0.13 -15.75
C LYS A 25 11.61 -0.09 -15.47
N ARG A 26 12.40 0.08 -16.52
CA ARG A 26 13.86 0.17 -16.43
C ARG A 26 14.29 1.52 -15.87
N HIS A 27 15.14 1.48 -14.85
CA HIS A 27 15.84 2.63 -14.28
C HIS A 27 17.33 2.52 -14.50
N VAL A 28 18.01 3.66 -14.60
CA VAL A 28 19.46 3.73 -14.78
C VAL A 28 20.04 4.70 -13.75
N LYS A 29 21.09 4.26 -13.04
CA LYS A 29 21.81 5.08 -12.07
C LYS A 29 23.29 5.16 -12.45
N TYR A 30 23.80 6.38 -12.46
CA TYR A 30 25.21 6.66 -12.72
C TYR A 30 25.93 6.90 -11.39
N ILE A 31 26.99 6.14 -11.14
CA ILE A 31 27.82 6.29 -9.94
C ILE A 31 29.27 6.53 -10.39
N SER A 32 29.87 7.63 -9.94
CA SER A 32 31.25 7.92 -10.26
C SER A 32 32.19 6.93 -9.55
N THR A 33 33.13 6.36 -10.26
CA THR A 33 34.18 5.53 -9.65
C THR A 33 35.34 6.37 -9.10
N GLY A 34 35.39 7.67 -9.44
CA GLY A 34 36.51 8.56 -9.13
C GLY A 34 37.79 8.27 -9.90
N LEU A 35 37.80 7.28 -10.80
CA LEU A 35 38.99 6.84 -11.53
C LEU A 35 39.06 7.50 -12.90
N PRO A 36 40.17 8.18 -13.25
CA PRO A 36 40.39 8.71 -14.59
C PRO A 36 40.53 7.57 -15.60
N GLU A 37 40.12 7.85 -16.86
CA GLU A 37 40.07 6.87 -17.95
C GLU A 37 41.45 6.23 -18.25
N LYS A 38 42.51 7.07 -18.29
CA LYS A 38 43.85 6.60 -18.68
C LYS A 38 44.43 5.63 -17.64
N GLY A 39 44.71 4.40 -18.08
CA GLY A 39 45.40 3.38 -17.27
C GLY A 39 44.65 2.72 -16.15
N ASN A 40 43.36 3.07 -15.91
CA ASN A 40 42.62 2.59 -14.76
C ASN A 40 41.47 1.62 -15.10
N LYS A 41 41.41 1.09 -16.33
CA LYS A 41 40.29 0.22 -16.76
C LYS A 41 40.07 -0.98 -15.81
N ARG A 42 41.13 -1.73 -15.47
CA ARG A 42 41.03 -2.89 -14.55
C ARG A 42 40.53 -2.50 -13.15
N LYS A 43 41.02 -1.36 -12.62
CA LYS A 43 40.57 -0.84 -11.33
C LYS A 43 39.10 -0.42 -11.37
N ALA A 44 38.68 0.21 -12.47
CA ALA A 44 37.30 0.61 -12.67
C ALA A 44 36.34 -0.60 -12.80
N GLU A 45 36.80 -1.68 -13.47
CA GLU A 45 36.05 -2.95 -13.53
C GLU A 45 35.87 -3.60 -12.15
N ALA A 46 36.93 -3.63 -11.34
CA ALA A 46 36.85 -4.13 -9.96
C ALA A 46 35.91 -3.27 -9.10
N GLU A 47 35.96 -1.96 -9.28
CA GLU A 47 35.08 -1.02 -8.55
C GLU A 47 33.63 -1.15 -8.99
N LEU A 48 33.37 -1.35 -10.30
CA LEU A 48 32.03 -1.65 -10.82
C LEU A 48 31.43 -2.88 -10.13
N VAL A 49 32.20 -3.96 -9.93
CA VAL A 49 31.73 -5.17 -9.26
C VAL A 49 31.33 -4.88 -7.82
N LYS A 50 32.17 -4.12 -7.08
CA LYS A 50 31.87 -3.72 -5.70
C LYS A 50 30.61 -2.86 -5.63
N ILE A 51 30.55 -1.82 -6.46
CA ILE A 51 29.40 -0.92 -6.54
C ILE A 51 28.12 -1.68 -6.88
N ARG A 52 28.17 -2.60 -7.84
CA ARG A 52 27.01 -3.43 -8.22
C ARG A 52 26.56 -4.35 -7.09
N ASN A 53 27.48 -4.99 -6.38
CA ASN A 53 27.17 -5.92 -5.30
C ASN A 53 26.66 -5.20 -4.03
N ALA A 54 27.12 -3.97 -3.81
CA ALA A 54 26.66 -3.13 -2.69
C ALA A 54 25.41 -2.29 -3.04
N PHE A 55 25.00 -2.27 -4.32
CA PHE A 55 23.88 -1.47 -4.75
C PHE A 55 22.55 -2.15 -4.45
N GLU A 56 21.82 -1.59 -3.53
CA GLU A 56 20.41 -1.89 -3.31
C GLU A 56 19.57 -0.87 -4.09
N PRO A 57 18.72 -1.32 -5.02
CA PRO A 57 17.76 -0.41 -5.66
C PRO A 57 16.98 0.31 -4.57
N PRO A 58 16.70 1.63 -4.73
CA PRO A 58 15.85 2.33 -3.79
C PRO A 58 14.54 1.57 -3.64
N ALA A 59 14.20 1.16 -2.42
CA ALA A 59 12.88 0.62 -2.16
C ALA A 59 11.87 1.67 -2.60
N GLU A 60 10.96 1.28 -3.50
CA GLU A 60 9.91 2.19 -3.91
C GLU A 60 9.11 2.57 -2.66
N ILE A 61 8.76 3.86 -2.54
CA ILE A 61 7.92 4.33 -1.43
C ILE A 61 6.66 3.46 -1.34
N GLY A 62 6.13 3.00 -2.48
CA GLY A 62 5.02 2.06 -2.57
C GLY A 62 5.29 0.70 -1.93
N GLU A 63 6.51 0.13 -2.05
CA GLU A 63 6.86 -1.16 -1.41
C GLU A 63 7.01 -1.02 0.10
N LEU A 64 7.65 0.03 0.58
CA LEU A 64 7.75 0.32 2.02
C LEU A 64 6.36 0.53 2.64
N CYS A 65 5.51 1.30 1.98
CA CYS A 65 4.15 1.56 2.46
C CYS A 65 3.23 0.32 2.34
N SER A 66 3.43 -0.54 1.33
CA SER A 66 2.62 -1.76 1.19
C SER A 66 2.96 -2.84 2.22
N ASN A 67 4.17 -2.84 2.77
CA ASN A 67 4.60 -3.73 3.86
C ASN A 67 4.13 -3.27 5.25
N MET A 68 3.54 -2.06 5.37
CA MET A 68 2.93 -1.62 6.62
C MET A 68 1.69 -2.46 6.96
N LEU A 69 1.34 -2.54 8.24
CA LEU A 69 0.08 -3.18 8.64
C LEU A 69 -1.11 -2.44 8.02
N PHE A 70 -2.11 -3.19 7.59
CA PHE A 70 -3.36 -2.58 7.08
C PHE A 70 -4.03 -1.69 8.14
N ALA A 71 -3.91 -2.06 9.41
CA ALA A 71 -4.34 -1.25 10.54
C ALA A 71 -3.67 0.12 10.58
N ASP A 72 -2.33 0.18 10.41
CA ASP A 72 -1.57 1.44 10.40
C ASP A 72 -1.89 2.28 9.17
N TYR A 73 -2.06 1.61 8.01
CA TYR A 73 -2.52 2.27 6.80
C TYR A 73 -3.87 2.97 7.00
N LEU A 74 -4.85 2.33 7.65
CA LEU A 74 -6.16 2.92 7.91
C LEU A 74 -6.07 4.17 8.78
N LEU A 75 -5.21 4.19 9.80
CA LEU A 75 -4.98 5.38 10.63
C LEU A 75 -4.36 6.52 9.82
N GLY A 76 -3.36 6.24 9.00
CA GLY A 76 -2.77 7.22 8.09
C GLY A 76 -3.77 7.75 7.05
N TRP A 77 -4.63 6.87 6.52
CA TRP A 77 -5.69 7.26 5.59
C TRP A 77 -6.73 8.18 6.24
N LEU A 78 -7.05 8.02 7.52
CA LEU A 78 -7.95 8.93 8.24
C LEU A 78 -7.44 10.37 8.21
N GLU A 79 -6.13 10.60 8.41
CA GLU A 79 -5.57 11.96 8.34
C GLU A 79 -5.71 12.58 6.95
N ILE A 80 -5.62 11.76 5.90
CA ILE A 80 -5.79 12.22 4.52
C ILE A 80 -7.25 12.56 4.22
N VAL A 81 -8.19 11.74 4.70
CA VAL A 81 -9.62 11.93 4.38
C VAL A 81 -10.25 13.05 5.21
N LYS A 82 -9.68 13.36 6.37
CA LYS A 82 -10.14 14.42 7.29
C LYS A 82 -10.34 15.77 6.59
N VAL A 83 -9.43 16.13 5.70
CA VAL A 83 -9.49 17.41 4.97
C VAL A 83 -10.38 17.35 3.71
N ARG A 84 -10.94 16.17 3.38
CA ARG A 84 -11.70 15.94 2.13
C ARG A 84 -13.19 15.74 2.33
N VAL A 85 -13.61 15.44 3.56
CA VAL A 85 -15.01 15.15 3.87
C VAL A 85 -15.54 16.09 4.94
N LYS A 86 -16.86 16.17 5.07
CA LYS A 86 -17.50 16.95 6.13
C LYS A 86 -17.15 16.41 7.52
N PRO A 87 -17.06 17.26 8.55
CA PRO A 87 -16.71 16.83 9.92
C PRO A 87 -17.57 15.69 10.47
N THR A 88 -18.87 15.69 10.18
CA THR A 88 -19.81 14.63 10.59
C THR A 88 -19.49 13.29 9.92
N THR A 89 -19.13 13.31 8.64
CA THR A 89 -18.71 12.10 7.90
C THR A 89 -17.38 11.59 8.42
N PHE A 90 -16.44 12.50 8.69
CA PHE A 90 -15.15 12.14 9.27
C PHE A 90 -15.30 11.48 10.64
N GLY A 91 -16.11 12.05 11.54
CA GLY A 91 -16.38 11.46 12.85
C GLY A 91 -16.94 10.04 12.76
N SER A 92 -17.83 9.79 11.78
CA SER A 92 -18.34 8.45 11.53
C SER A 92 -17.24 7.48 11.04
N TYR A 93 -16.36 7.91 10.13
CA TYR A 93 -15.24 7.11 9.64
C TYR A 93 -14.24 6.81 10.75
N GLU A 94 -13.87 7.84 11.51
CA GLU A 94 -12.93 7.72 12.63
C GLU A 94 -13.42 6.73 13.67
N SER A 95 -14.69 6.83 14.08
CA SER A 95 -15.30 5.89 15.05
C SER A 95 -15.26 4.45 14.51
N MET A 96 -15.71 4.22 13.28
CA MET A 96 -15.71 2.88 12.69
C MET A 96 -14.30 2.30 12.56
N VAL A 97 -13.34 3.11 12.14
CA VAL A 97 -11.95 2.66 12.00
C VAL A 97 -11.36 2.36 13.37
N LYS A 98 -11.29 3.36 14.27
CA LYS A 98 -10.58 3.24 15.55
C LYS A 98 -11.21 2.24 16.53
N GLN A 99 -12.55 2.11 16.52
CA GLN A 99 -13.24 1.25 17.48
C GLN A 99 -13.46 -0.19 16.98
N THR A 100 -13.45 -0.40 15.66
CA THR A 100 -13.90 -1.69 15.12
C THR A 100 -12.95 -2.30 14.11
N ILE A 101 -12.57 -1.53 13.06
CA ILE A 101 -11.84 -2.11 11.92
C ILE A 101 -10.36 -2.27 12.26
N GLU A 102 -9.74 -1.18 12.71
CA GLU A 102 -8.31 -1.15 13.04
C GLU A 102 -7.93 -2.20 14.10
N PRO A 103 -8.61 -2.30 15.28
CA PRO A 103 -8.24 -3.28 16.28
C PRO A 103 -8.36 -4.72 15.79
N TYR A 104 -9.34 -5.01 14.94
CA TYR A 104 -9.50 -6.33 14.35
C TYR A 104 -8.30 -6.71 13.47
N PHE A 105 -7.96 -5.86 12.51
CA PHE A 105 -6.87 -6.14 11.57
C PHE A 105 -5.48 -6.05 12.22
N ARG A 106 -5.32 -5.23 13.26
CA ARG A 106 -4.09 -5.17 14.06
C ARG A 106 -3.80 -6.50 14.74
N ASN A 107 -4.81 -7.11 15.35
CA ASN A 107 -4.66 -8.44 15.98
C ASN A 107 -4.33 -9.56 14.98
N LYS A 108 -4.68 -9.40 13.71
CA LYS A 108 -4.37 -10.38 12.66
C LYS A 108 -2.99 -10.15 12.04
N LEU A 109 -2.31 -9.03 12.33
CA LEU A 109 -1.00 -8.64 11.79
C LEU A 109 -0.91 -8.70 10.25
N ILE A 110 -2.02 -8.40 9.56
CA ILE A 110 -2.09 -8.44 8.11
C ILE A 110 -1.51 -7.15 7.53
N THR A 111 -0.52 -7.29 6.64
CA THR A 111 0.05 -6.13 5.92
C THR A 111 -0.91 -5.68 4.81
N LEU A 112 -0.75 -4.43 4.37
CA LEU A 112 -1.54 -3.90 3.25
C LEU A 112 -1.32 -4.71 1.96
N LYS A 113 -0.10 -5.23 1.75
CA LYS A 113 0.27 -6.07 0.60
C LYS A 113 -0.39 -7.45 0.64
N ASP A 114 -0.47 -8.05 1.84
CA ASP A 114 -1.00 -9.41 2.02
C ASP A 114 -2.51 -9.42 2.28
N LEU A 115 -3.15 -8.23 2.24
CA LEU A 115 -4.60 -8.14 2.43
C LEU A 115 -5.35 -8.75 1.24
N GLU A 116 -6.14 -9.78 1.51
CA GLU A 116 -6.96 -10.48 0.53
C GLU A 116 -8.46 -10.32 0.83
N ALA A 117 -9.30 -10.58 -0.18
CA ALA A 117 -10.76 -10.56 -0.03
C ALA A 117 -11.26 -11.48 1.09
N ARG A 118 -10.63 -12.65 1.29
CA ARG A 118 -10.99 -13.59 2.36
C ARG A 118 -10.83 -12.98 3.75
N HIS A 119 -9.83 -12.15 3.99
CA HIS A 119 -9.62 -11.50 5.29
C HIS A 119 -10.74 -10.51 5.62
N ILE A 120 -11.18 -9.77 4.59
CA ILE A 120 -12.31 -8.83 4.72
C ILE A 120 -13.63 -9.60 4.90
N GLN A 121 -13.83 -10.69 4.15
CA GLN A 121 -15.01 -11.54 4.27
C GLN A 121 -15.11 -12.16 5.66
N GLN A 122 -13.99 -12.63 6.21
CA GLN A 122 -13.93 -13.15 7.58
C GLN A 122 -14.31 -12.08 8.62
N PHE A 123 -13.78 -10.85 8.46
CA PHE A 123 -14.15 -9.71 9.29
C PHE A 123 -15.66 -9.48 9.27
N TYR A 124 -16.32 -9.51 8.11
CA TYR A 124 -17.78 -9.33 8.03
C TYR A 124 -18.52 -10.46 8.70
N SER A 125 -18.10 -11.71 8.47
CA SER A 125 -18.74 -12.88 9.11
C SER A 125 -18.67 -12.84 10.64
N GLU A 126 -17.53 -12.42 11.20
CA GLU A 126 -17.36 -12.26 12.63
C GLU A 126 -18.20 -11.10 13.16
N LYS A 127 -18.24 -9.96 12.48
CA LYS A 127 -19.02 -8.79 12.92
C LYS A 127 -20.52 -8.99 12.82
N LEU A 128 -21.02 -9.73 11.83
CA LEU A 128 -22.45 -10.04 11.70
C LEU A 128 -23.02 -10.83 12.90
N ARG A 129 -22.16 -11.44 13.73
CA ARG A 129 -22.58 -12.10 14.96
C ARG A 129 -22.93 -11.11 16.08
N THR A 130 -22.41 -9.88 16.00
CA THR A 130 -22.49 -8.89 17.10
C THR A 130 -23.14 -7.58 16.70
N VAL A 131 -23.21 -7.27 15.39
CA VAL A 131 -23.79 -6.02 14.88
C VAL A 131 -24.79 -6.28 13.74
N LYS A 132 -25.67 -5.30 13.50
CA LYS A 132 -26.65 -5.37 12.40
C LYS A 132 -25.98 -5.34 11.02
N PRO A 133 -26.56 -5.98 9.98
CA PRO A 133 -26.02 -5.97 8.62
C PRO A 133 -25.71 -4.58 8.08
N ASN A 134 -26.54 -3.58 8.39
CA ASN A 134 -26.29 -2.20 7.98
C ASN A 134 -24.95 -1.65 8.52
N SER A 135 -24.54 -2.00 9.74
CA SER A 135 -23.23 -1.59 10.29
C SER A 135 -22.09 -2.17 9.45
N VAL A 136 -22.20 -3.45 9.05
CA VAL A 136 -21.19 -4.11 8.21
C VAL A 136 -21.13 -3.49 6.82
N ILE A 137 -22.26 -3.05 6.27
CA ILE A 137 -22.31 -2.28 5.01
C ILE A 137 -21.52 -0.97 5.14
N HIS A 138 -21.63 -0.26 6.27
CA HIS A 138 -20.85 0.94 6.52
C HIS A 138 -19.35 0.63 6.69
N TYR A 139 -18.98 -0.44 7.39
CA TYR A 139 -17.58 -0.87 7.47
C TYR A 139 -17.01 -1.20 6.10
N HIS A 140 -17.79 -1.89 5.25
CA HIS A 140 -17.39 -2.13 3.86
C HIS A 140 -17.13 -0.83 3.11
N ALA A 141 -18.02 0.16 3.23
CA ALA A 141 -17.86 1.44 2.55
C ALA A 141 -16.54 2.15 2.95
N VAL A 142 -16.19 2.13 4.25
CA VAL A 142 -14.94 2.72 4.75
C VAL A 142 -13.71 1.95 4.22
N ILE A 143 -13.69 0.63 4.34
CA ILE A 143 -12.60 -0.22 3.83
C ILE A 143 -12.43 -0.04 2.32
N HIS A 144 -13.53 -0.05 1.57
CA HIS A 144 -13.52 0.15 0.12
C HIS A 144 -12.93 1.51 -0.27
N GLN A 145 -13.31 2.59 0.43
CA GLN A 145 -12.78 3.94 0.18
C GLN A 145 -11.29 4.05 0.49
N ALA A 146 -10.85 3.47 1.62
CA ALA A 146 -9.44 3.42 1.98
C ALA A 146 -8.62 2.67 0.92
N LEU A 147 -9.06 1.47 0.51
CA LEU A 147 -8.36 0.67 -0.50
C LEU A 147 -8.43 1.29 -1.91
N LYS A 148 -9.51 2.01 -2.25
CA LYS A 148 -9.60 2.81 -3.48
C LYS A 148 -8.53 3.89 -3.51
N TYR A 149 -8.26 4.52 -2.37
CA TYR A 149 -7.18 5.50 -2.25
C TYR A 149 -5.80 4.84 -2.35
N ALA A 150 -5.58 3.70 -1.69
CA ALA A 150 -4.35 2.92 -1.80
C ALA A 150 -4.04 2.53 -3.26
N MET A 151 -5.06 2.08 -4.00
CA MET A 151 -4.92 1.77 -5.41
C MET A 151 -4.60 3.01 -6.26
N LYS A 152 -5.23 4.16 -5.97
CA LYS A 152 -4.97 5.42 -6.68
C LYS A 152 -3.55 5.96 -6.45
N THR A 153 -2.95 5.64 -5.31
CA THR A 153 -1.59 6.05 -4.92
C THR A 153 -0.54 4.95 -5.16
N ASP A 154 -0.90 3.93 -5.93
CA ASP A 154 -0.02 2.81 -6.31
C ASP A 154 0.54 1.99 -5.12
N LEU A 155 -0.09 2.06 -3.94
CA LEU A 155 0.29 1.25 -2.77
C LEU A 155 -0.14 -0.20 -2.92
N VAL A 156 -1.25 -0.45 -3.62
CA VAL A 156 -1.76 -1.78 -3.95
C VAL A 156 -2.20 -1.85 -5.41
N PRO A 157 -2.06 -3.00 -6.08
CA PRO A 157 -2.41 -3.13 -7.51
C PRO A 157 -3.91 -3.15 -7.76
N GLN A 158 -4.71 -3.51 -6.75
CA GLN A 158 -6.17 -3.63 -6.88
C GLN A 158 -6.87 -3.39 -5.54
N ASN A 159 -8.13 -3.00 -5.61
CA ASN A 159 -8.99 -2.88 -4.43
C ASN A 159 -9.67 -4.24 -4.15
N VAL A 160 -9.14 -5.00 -3.20
CA VAL A 160 -9.66 -6.34 -2.85
C VAL A 160 -11.06 -6.31 -2.23
N ALA A 161 -11.50 -5.17 -1.68
CA ALA A 161 -12.87 -5.02 -1.17
C ALA A 161 -13.94 -5.08 -2.28
N MET A 162 -13.56 -4.90 -3.55
CA MET A 162 -14.47 -5.08 -4.68
C MET A 162 -14.89 -6.53 -4.91
N LYS A 163 -14.09 -7.49 -4.40
CA LYS A 163 -14.33 -8.94 -4.57
C LYS A 163 -15.07 -9.57 -3.38
N VAL A 164 -15.54 -8.74 -2.44
CA VAL A 164 -16.16 -9.19 -1.20
C VAL A 164 -17.67 -9.03 -1.29
N ASP A 165 -18.40 -10.07 -0.89
CA ASP A 165 -19.86 -10.02 -0.82
C ASP A 165 -20.33 -9.21 0.36
N ARG A 166 -21.11 -8.16 0.08
CA ARG A 166 -21.74 -7.32 1.08
C ARG A 166 -23.00 -8.00 1.64
N PRO A 167 -23.30 -7.87 2.93
CA PRO A 167 -24.58 -8.30 3.47
C PRO A 167 -25.74 -7.54 2.76
N LYS A 168 -26.87 -8.20 2.59
CA LYS A 168 -28.09 -7.53 2.12
C LYS A 168 -28.56 -6.55 3.19
N LYS A 169 -29.05 -5.38 2.75
CA LYS A 169 -29.67 -4.40 3.63
C LYS A 169 -30.93 -5.03 4.20
N ASN A 170 -31.09 -4.98 5.53
CA ASN A 170 -32.39 -5.29 6.14
C ASN A 170 -33.30 -4.09 5.84
N ASP A 171 -34.31 -4.27 5.04
CA ASP A 171 -35.38 -3.30 4.90
C ASP A 171 -36.13 -3.31 6.23
N LEU A 172 -35.99 -2.21 6.98
CA LEU A 172 -36.86 -1.94 8.13
C LEU A 172 -38.28 -1.77 7.56
N GLN A 173 -39.13 -2.76 7.77
CA GLN A 173 -40.55 -2.54 7.61
C GLN A 173 -40.96 -1.47 8.65
N PRO A 174 -41.53 -0.34 8.23
CA PRO A 174 -42.03 0.63 9.19
C PRO A 174 -43.15 -0.06 9.98
N VAL A 175 -42.93 -0.26 11.29
CA VAL A 175 -44.01 -0.65 12.20
C VAL A 175 -44.84 0.63 12.39
N PHE A 176 -45.95 0.72 11.72
CA PHE A 176 -46.97 1.72 12.01
C PHE A 176 -47.64 1.25 13.32
N PRO A 177 -47.67 2.06 14.40
CA PRO A 177 -48.54 1.75 15.54
C PRO A 177 -49.99 1.75 15.04
N ASP A 178 -50.68 0.65 15.31
CA ASP A 178 -52.11 0.58 15.07
C ASP A 178 -52.76 1.73 15.83
N ALA A 179 -53.49 2.57 15.08
CA ALA A 179 -54.30 3.62 15.64
C ALA A 179 -55.47 2.97 16.41
N ALA A 180 -55.44 3.10 17.76
CA ALA A 180 -56.54 2.77 18.61
C ALA A 180 -57.63 3.85 18.56
#